data_31b9f33b67833e84c5d186aa7c485820
#
_entry.id   31b9f33b67833e84c5d186aa7c485820
#
_cell.length_a   1.000
_cell.length_b   1.000
_cell.length_c   1.000
_cell.angle_alpha   90.00
_cell.angle_beta   90.00
_cell.angle_gamma   90.00
#
_symmetry.space_group_name_H-M   'P 1'
#
loop_
_entity.id
_entity.type
_entity.pdbx_description
1 polymer ?
#
loop_
_entity_poly.entity_id
_entity_poly.type
_entity_poly.pdbx_seq_one_letter_code
_entity_poly.pdbx_strand_id
1 'polypeptide(L)'
;PNSNIELVLSKAADVIPYVEHGVCDMGVVGKDTIMEKGGSFYETLDLGFGKCRFCLCGKKGEDFYAGYHTRTIASKYPKVTRDFFSRKNMDVNIIKIEGSVELAPLLGLADAIVDIVETGTTLKENGLEPYETVAPISARVIVNLASMKLKKQQIQALTEQLQEGLRAKDEAKKQEAKKAESKQDK
;
A
#
# COMPACT_ATOMS: atom_id res chain seq x y z
N PRO A 1 -4.93 -18.24 -22.85
CA PRO A 1 -4.15 -19.20 -23.64
C PRO A 1 -3.72 -18.66 -25.02
N ASN A 2 -4.16 -17.47 -25.44
CA ASN A 2 -3.86 -16.90 -26.76
C ASN A 2 -3.18 -15.52 -26.68
N SER A 3 -2.49 -15.21 -25.60
CA SER A 3 -1.77 -13.94 -25.46
C SER A 3 -0.25 -14.20 -25.48
N ASN A 4 0.51 -13.34 -26.17
CA ASN A 4 1.97 -13.33 -26.14
C ASN A 4 2.49 -12.67 -24.85
N ILE A 5 1.90 -13.02 -23.69
CA ILE A 5 2.25 -12.49 -22.37
C ILE A 5 2.90 -13.59 -21.58
N GLU A 6 4.10 -13.34 -21.09
CA GLU A 6 4.81 -14.19 -20.15
C GLU A 6 4.63 -13.60 -18.74
N LEU A 7 4.25 -14.45 -17.77
CA LEU A 7 4.03 -14.06 -16.37
C LEU A 7 5.16 -14.58 -15.51
N VAL A 8 5.80 -13.66 -14.77
CA VAL A 8 6.83 -13.96 -13.79
C VAL A 8 6.27 -13.69 -12.39
N LEU A 9 6.29 -14.70 -11.52
CA LEU A 9 5.91 -14.57 -10.12
C LEU A 9 7.16 -14.28 -9.28
N SER A 10 7.11 -13.19 -8.52
CA SER A 10 8.20 -12.78 -7.64
C SER A 10 7.70 -12.17 -6.34
N LYS A 11 8.61 -11.94 -5.39
CA LYS A 11 8.30 -11.17 -4.18
C LYS A 11 8.01 -9.71 -4.55
N ALA A 12 7.06 -9.06 -3.86
CA ALA A 12 6.69 -7.66 -4.10
C ALA A 12 7.91 -6.72 -4.16
N ALA A 13 8.90 -6.96 -3.28
CA ALA A 13 10.13 -6.18 -3.25
C ALA A 13 10.99 -6.29 -4.53
N ASP A 14 10.84 -7.35 -5.31
CA ASP A 14 11.65 -7.64 -6.50
C ASP A 14 10.96 -7.19 -7.79
N VAL A 15 9.64 -6.93 -7.74
CA VAL A 15 8.88 -6.45 -8.92
C VAL A 15 9.44 -5.12 -9.43
N ILE A 16 9.72 -4.18 -8.52
CA ILE A 16 10.23 -2.85 -8.90
C ILE A 16 11.57 -2.95 -9.64
N PRO A 17 12.61 -3.63 -9.12
CA PRO A 17 13.86 -3.82 -9.86
C PRO A 17 13.67 -4.48 -11.22
N TYR A 18 12.83 -5.50 -11.35
CA TYR A 18 12.59 -6.16 -12.64
C TYR A 18 11.97 -5.21 -13.67
N VAL A 19 11.04 -4.36 -13.25
CA VAL A 19 10.44 -3.37 -14.15
C VAL A 19 11.41 -2.22 -14.42
N GLU A 20 12.08 -1.69 -13.42
CA GLU A 20 13.01 -0.56 -13.55
C GLU A 20 14.17 -0.88 -14.51
N HIS A 21 14.73 -2.08 -14.40
CA HIS A 21 15.84 -2.52 -15.26
C HIS A 21 15.38 -3.14 -16.61
N GLY A 22 14.07 -3.14 -16.90
CA GLY A 22 13.52 -3.60 -18.18
C GLY A 22 13.56 -5.12 -18.39
N VAL A 23 13.78 -5.91 -17.33
CA VAL A 23 13.62 -7.37 -17.33
C VAL A 23 12.16 -7.73 -17.57
N CYS A 24 11.26 -6.97 -16.95
CA CYS A 24 9.82 -7.01 -17.20
C CYS A 24 9.34 -5.67 -17.75
N ASP A 25 8.44 -5.71 -18.72
CA ASP A 25 7.84 -4.51 -19.31
C ASP A 25 6.86 -3.82 -18.35
N MET A 26 6.13 -4.64 -17.59
CA MET A 26 5.10 -4.23 -16.64
C MET A 26 5.23 -5.05 -15.36
N GLY A 27 4.69 -4.50 -14.27
CA GLY A 27 4.61 -5.21 -12.99
C GLY A 27 3.36 -4.82 -12.20
N VAL A 28 2.92 -5.73 -11.34
CA VAL A 28 1.87 -5.46 -10.35
C VAL A 28 2.50 -5.49 -8.97
N VAL A 29 2.35 -4.39 -8.22
CA VAL A 29 2.96 -4.23 -6.91
C VAL A 29 2.10 -3.36 -6.00
N GLY A 30 2.18 -3.54 -4.69
CA GLY A 30 1.47 -2.70 -3.72
C GLY A 30 1.99 -1.26 -3.70
N LYS A 31 1.11 -0.31 -3.49
CA LYS A 31 1.45 1.11 -3.33
C LYS A 31 2.41 1.35 -2.17
N ASP A 32 2.33 0.52 -1.12
CA ASP A 32 3.26 0.50 0.02
C ASP A 32 4.72 0.32 -0.42
N THR A 33 4.95 -0.68 -1.27
CA THR A 33 6.29 -0.96 -1.82
C THR A 33 6.79 0.18 -2.70
N ILE A 34 5.90 0.77 -3.52
CA ILE A 34 6.22 1.93 -4.36
C ILE A 34 6.62 3.13 -3.50
N MET A 35 5.86 3.43 -2.45
CA MET A 35 6.13 4.56 -1.56
C MET A 35 7.43 4.39 -0.79
N GLU A 36 7.70 3.17 -0.32
CA GLU A 36 8.91 2.91 0.47
C GLU A 36 10.17 2.84 -0.39
N LYS A 37 10.11 2.13 -1.52
CA LYS A 37 11.30 1.95 -2.37
C LYS A 37 11.53 3.08 -3.37
N GLY A 38 10.45 3.63 -3.92
CA GLY A 38 10.54 4.50 -5.09
C GLY A 38 10.97 3.71 -6.33
N GLY A 39 11.55 4.40 -7.30
CA GLY A 39 12.08 3.82 -8.54
C GLY A 39 11.70 4.64 -9.76
N SER A 40 12.29 4.27 -10.92
CA SER A 40 12.10 4.94 -12.20
C SER A 40 11.18 4.13 -13.12
N PHE A 41 9.88 4.36 -13.01
CA PHE A 41 8.83 3.71 -13.79
C PHE A 41 7.60 4.62 -13.90
N TYR A 42 6.66 4.26 -14.77
CA TYR A 42 5.33 4.86 -14.78
C TYR A 42 4.39 4.03 -13.89
N GLU A 43 3.68 4.68 -12.98
CA GLU A 43 2.52 4.11 -12.28
C GLU A 43 1.28 4.42 -13.12
N THR A 44 0.67 3.42 -13.74
CA THR A 44 -0.33 3.64 -14.80
C THR A 44 -1.75 3.32 -14.40
N LEU A 45 -1.96 2.39 -13.45
CA LEU A 45 -3.30 1.94 -13.09
C LEU A 45 -3.39 1.56 -11.61
N ASP A 46 -4.44 2.06 -10.96
CA ASP A 46 -4.91 1.54 -9.67
C ASP A 46 -5.85 0.35 -9.92
N LEU A 47 -5.45 -0.82 -9.45
CA LEU A 47 -6.23 -2.05 -9.63
C LEU A 47 -7.41 -2.16 -8.65
N GLY A 48 -7.51 -1.27 -7.67
CA GLY A 48 -8.65 -1.16 -6.76
C GLY A 48 -8.85 -2.34 -5.82
N PHE A 49 -7.89 -3.29 -5.73
CA PHE A 49 -7.90 -4.39 -4.77
C PHE A 49 -6.68 -4.34 -3.83
N GLY A 50 -6.68 -5.19 -2.79
CA GLY A 50 -5.69 -5.11 -1.73
C GLY A 50 -5.73 -3.76 -1.01
N LYS A 51 -6.93 -3.19 -0.84
CA LYS A 51 -7.12 -1.88 -0.22
C LYS A 51 -6.81 -1.94 1.26
N CYS A 52 -5.86 -1.14 1.67
CA CYS A 52 -5.51 -0.89 3.05
C CYS A 52 -5.01 0.57 3.17
N ARG A 53 -4.43 0.93 4.29
CA ARG A 53 -3.89 2.27 4.49
C ARG A 53 -2.69 2.24 5.43
N PHE A 54 -1.74 3.11 5.22
CA PHE A 54 -0.78 3.45 6.25
C PHE A 54 -1.44 4.31 7.32
N CYS A 55 -1.22 3.96 8.58
CA CYS A 55 -1.66 4.73 9.72
C CYS A 55 -0.51 5.00 10.69
N LEU A 56 -0.54 6.16 11.30
CA LEU A 56 0.13 6.43 12.56
C LEU A 56 -0.73 5.84 13.66
N CYS A 57 -0.17 4.93 14.45
CA CYS A 57 -0.88 4.22 15.51
C CYS A 57 -0.07 4.24 16.81
N GLY A 58 -0.75 4.21 17.93
CA GLY A 58 -0.12 4.14 19.24
C GLY A 58 -1.08 3.67 20.32
N LYS A 59 -0.72 3.81 21.59
CA LYS A 59 -1.50 3.34 22.72
C LYS A 59 -2.84 4.07 22.81
N LYS A 60 -3.87 3.32 23.08
CA LYS A 60 -5.23 3.85 23.16
C LYS A 60 -5.34 4.93 24.24
N GLY A 61 -5.94 6.07 23.85
CA GLY A 61 -6.19 7.20 24.77
C GLY A 61 -4.98 8.10 25.01
N GLU A 62 -3.84 7.86 24.38
CA GLU A 62 -2.69 8.77 24.44
C GLU A 62 -2.78 9.84 23.35
N ASP A 63 -2.49 11.10 23.68
CA ASP A 63 -2.32 12.18 22.71
C ASP A 63 -0.89 12.19 22.19
N PHE A 64 -0.70 11.65 21.00
CA PHE A 64 0.61 11.58 20.35
C PHE A 64 1.25 12.96 20.14
N TYR A 65 0.45 13.99 19.92
CA TYR A 65 0.95 15.34 19.62
C TYR A 65 1.21 16.19 20.87
N ALA A 66 0.83 15.72 22.05
CA ALA A 66 1.07 16.45 23.29
C ALA A 66 2.55 16.46 23.71
N GLY A 67 3.01 17.57 24.27
CA GLY A 67 4.38 17.73 24.78
C GLY A 67 5.38 18.23 23.73
N TYR A 68 6.65 18.39 24.15
CA TYR A 68 7.71 19.04 23.36
C TYR A 68 8.91 18.12 23.08
N HIS A 69 8.83 16.84 23.46
CA HIS A 69 9.94 15.92 23.21
C HIS A 69 9.89 15.32 21.81
N THR A 70 11.06 15.03 21.25
CA THR A 70 11.19 14.34 19.96
C THR A 70 10.61 12.94 20.08
N ARG A 71 9.62 12.62 19.26
CA ARG A 71 8.96 11.32 19.22
C ARG A 71 9.83 10.26 18.56
N THR A 72 9.73 9.04 19.04
CA THR A 72 10.34 7.86 18.42
C THR A 72 9.26 7.01 17.76
N ILE A 73 9.42 6.72 16.47
CA ILE A 73 8.46 5.97 15.66
C ILE A 73 9.11 4.67 15.18
N ALA A 74 8.47 3.54 15.47
CA ALA A 74 8.88 2.27 14.90
C ALA A 74 8.10 1.98 13.62
N SER A 75 8.77 1.50 12.58
CA SER A 75 8.12 1.17 11.31
C SER A 75 8.96 0.21 10.47
N LYS A 76 8.29 -0.61 9.67
CA LYS A 76 8.91 -1.33 8.56
C LYS A 76 9.18 -0.41 7.34
N TYR A 77 8.58 0.77 7.33
CA TYR A 77 8.55 1.71 6.22
C TYR A 77 9.17 3.07 6.62
N PRO A 78 10.50 3.11 6.85
CA PRO A 78 11.17 4.32 7.32
C PRO A 78 11.09 5.51 6.35
N LYS A 79 11.07 5.27 5.03
CA LYS A 79 10.92 6.35 4.05
C LYS A 79 9.51 6.95 4.10
N VAL A 80 8.48 6.12 4.08
CA VAL A 80 7.07 6.57 4.21
C VAL A 80 6.88 7.36 5.50
N THR A 81 7.43 6.87 6.61
CA THR A 81 7.37 7.52 7.92
C THR A 81 8.04 8.89 7.88
N ARG A 82 9.26 8.97 7.35
CA ARG A 82 10.00 10.25 7.23
C ARG A 82 9.25 11.25 6.36
N ASP A 83 8.75 10.82 5.20
CA ASP A 83 8.01 11.68 4.27
C ASP A 83 6.72 12.22 4.90
N PHE A 84 6.06 11.43 5.74
CA PHE A 84 4.86 11.84 6.46
C PHE A 84 5.16 12.94 7.48
N PHE A 85 6.13 12.74 8.37
CA PHE A 85 6.47 13.71 9.40
C PHE A 85 7.15 14.96 8.85
N SER A 86 7.95 14.83 7.79
CA SER A 86 8.53 15.98 7.10
C SER A 86 7.46 16.92 6.53
N ARG A 87 6.38 16.40 5.98
CA ARG A 87 5.25 17.23 5.51
C ARG A 87 4.51 17.95 6.63
N LYS A 88 4.65 17.47 7.86
CA LYS A 88 4.11 18.11 9.08
C LYS A 88 5.11 19.05 9.75
N ASN A 89 6.31 19.22 9.20
CA ASN A 89 7.44 19.95 9.81
C ASN A 89 7.77 19.40 11.22
N MET A 90 7.68 18.09 11.40
CA MET A 90 8.00 17.41 12.66
C MET A 90 9.25 16.54 12.49
N ASP A 91 10.22 16.75 13.36
CA ASP A 91 11.37 15.85 13.50
C ASP A 91 11.03 14.69 14.42
N VAL A 92 11.32 13.48 13.96
CA VAL A 92 11.10 12.25 14.72
C VAL A 92 12.29 11.31 14.59
N ASN A 93 12.53 10.52 15.63
CA ASN A 93 13.46 9.39 15.56
C ASN A 93 12.73 8.20 14.93
N ILE A 94 13.35 7.57 13.92
CA ILE A 94 12.74 6.42 13.24
C ILE A 94 13.56 5.17 13.52
N ILE A 95 12.92 4.16 14.10
CA ILE A 95 13.50 2.83 14.33
C ILE A 95 12.89 1.87 13.31
N LYS A 96 13.75 1.29 12.46
CA LYS A 96 13.30 0.27 11.51
C LYS A 96 13.12 -1.06 12.20
N ILE A 97 11.93 -1.67 12.04
CA ILE A 97 11.58 -3.01 12.52
C ILE A 97 11.03 -3.83 11.35
N GLU A 98 11.49 -5.07 11.19
CA GLU A 98 11.08 -5.92 10.06
C GLU A 98 9.85 -6.79 10.36
N GLY A 99 9.56 -7.05 11.64
CA GLY A 99 8.48 -7.94 12.11
C GLY A 99 7.40 -7.19 12.86
N SER A 100 6.94 -7.76 13.98
CA SER A 100 5.85 -7.29 14.84
C SER A 100 6.05 -5.87 15.37
N VAL A 101 5.74 -4.90 14.54
CA VAL A 101 5.96 -3.46 14.82
C VAL A 101 5.10 -2.99 15.99
N GLU A 102 3.91 -3.59 16.16
CA GLU A 102 2.96 -3.33 17.25
C GLU A 102 3.54 -3.56 18.65
N LEU A 103 4.59 -4.38 18.78
CA LEU A 103 5.25 -4.60 20.05
C LEU A 103 6.10 -3.40 20.51
N ALA A 104 6.56 -2.55 19.59
CA ALA A 104 7.47 -1.47 19.92
C ALA A 104 6.90 -0.47 20.95
N PRO A 105 5.66 0.03 20.84
CA PRO A 105 5.06 0.89 21.87
C PRO A 105 4.79 0.15 23.17
N LEU A 106 4.44 -1.12 23.10
CA LEU A 106 4.13 -1.92 24.31
C LEU A 106 5.37 -2.15 25.18
N LEU A 107 6.51 -2.36 24.53
CA LEU A 107 7.80 -2.56 25.19
C LEU A 107 8.53 -1.25 25.54
N GLY A 108 7.94 -0.09 25.22
CA GLY A 108 8.54 1.22 25.46
C GLY A 108 9.72 1.57 24.55
N LEU A 109 9.86 0.90 23.41
CA LEU A 109 10.89 1.18 22.41
C LEU A 109 10.54 2.41 21.55
N ALA A 110 9.25 2.65 21.32
CA ALA A 110 8.77 3.76 20.51
C ALA A 110 7.50 4.36 21.11
N ASP A 111 7.24 5.64 20.84
CA ASP A 111 6.01 6.33 21.23
C ASP A 111 4.82 5.89 20.36
N ALA A 112 5.08 5.63 19.09
CA ALA A 112 4.07 5.23 18.12
C ALA A 112 4.70 4.38 16.99
N ILE A 113 3.83 3.89 16.10
CA ILE A 113 4.22 3.15 14.90
C ILE A 113 3.59 3.76 13.66
N VAL A 114 4.26 3.58 12.52
CA VAL A 114 3.62 3.74 11.20
C VAL A 114 3.59 2.38 10.54
N ASP A 115 2.39 1.87 10.31
CA ASP A 115 2.19 0.54 9.75
C ASP A 115 0.95 0.46 8.86
N ILE A 116 0.82 -0.65 8.13
CA ILE A 116 -0.32 -0.93 7.27
C ILE A 116 -1.48 -1.45 8.12
N VAL A 117 -2.63 -0.83 7.95
CA VAL A 117 -3.88 -1.20 8.62
C VAL A 117 -4.94 -1.53 7.58
N GLU A 118 -5.45 -2.75 7.60
CA GLU A 118 -6.60 -3.17 6.82
C GLU A 118 -7.88 -3.04 7.66
N THR A 119 -8.08 -3.92 8.64
CA THR A 119 -9.24 -3.93 9.54
C THR A 119 -8.97 -3.28 10.90
N GLY A 120 -7.71 -3.23 11.31
CA GLY A 120 -7.29 -2.75 12.63
C GLY A 120 -7.47 -3.75 13.78
N THR A 121 -7.82 -5.01 13.49
CA THR A 121 -8.02 -6.05 14.52
C THR A 121 -6.75 -6.27 15.34
N THR A 122 -5.60 -6.48 14.67
CA THR A 122 -4.29 -6.66 15.35
C THR A 122 -3.92 -5.50 16.26
N LEU A 123 -4.20 -4.25 15.83
CA LEU A 123 -3.97 -3.08 16.68
C LEU A 123 -4.80 -3.15 17.96
N LYS A 124 -6.10 -3.42 17.84
CA LYS A 124 -7.02 -3.50 18.98
C LYS A 124 -6.64 -4.60 19.97
N GLU A 125 -6.24 -5.77 19.47
CA GLU A 125 -5.77 -6.90 20.28
C GLU A 125 -4.53 -6.55 21.11
N ASN A 126 -3.70 -5.63 20.59
CA ASN A 126 -2.51 -5.12 21.27
C ASN A 126 -2.75 -3.79 22.01
N GLY A 127 -4.00 -3.36 22.23
CA GLY A 127 -4.31 -2.12 22.94
C GLY A 127 -3.87 -0.84 22.23
N LEU A 128 -3.66 -0.93 20.92
CA LEU A 128 -3.31 0.20 20.06
C LEU A 128 -4.53 0.68 19.27
N GLU A 129 -4.46 1.94 18.84
CA GLU A 129 -5.46 2.55 17.95
C GLU A 129 -4.81 3.40 16.86
N PRO A 130 -5.45 3.54 15.69
CA PRO A 130 -4.99 4.46 14.67
C PRO A 130 -5.30 5.90 15.08
N TYR A 131 -4.27 6.75 15.13
CA TYR A 131 -4.40 8.17 15.39
C TYR A 131 -4.72 8.95 14.12
N GLU A 132 -4.00 8.59 13.02
CA GLU A 132 -4.12 9.32 11.76
C GLU A 132 -3.83 8.41 10.56
N THR A 133 -4.54 8.63 9.45
CA THR A 133 -4.25 7.97 8.18
C THR A 133 -3.12 8.71 7.46
N VAL A 134 -2.04 8.03 7.17
CA VAL A 134 -0.86 8.54 6.44
C VAL A 134 -1.09 8.54 4.94
N ALA A 135 -1.52 7.41 4.38
CA ALA A 135 -1.83 7.26 2.95
C ALA A 135 -2.70 6.04 2.66
N PRO A 136 -3.59 6.09 1.66
CA PRO A 136 -4.28 4.91 1.15
C PRO A 136 -3.33 4.04 0.33
N ILE A 137 -3.58 2.73 0.36
CA ILE A 137 -2.79 1.71 -0.35
C ILE A 137 -3.73 0.83 -1.17
N SER A 138 -3.28 0.44 -2.35
CA SER A 138 -3.90 -0.57 -3.21
C SER A 138 -2.86 -1.16 -4.16
N ALA A 139 -3.19 -2.24 -4.86
CA ALA A 139 -2.34 -2.79 -5.90
C ALA A 139 -2.28 -1.85 -7.11
N ARG A 140 -1.08 -1.68 -7.67
CA ARG A 140 -0.78 -0.77 -8.78
C ARG A 140 -0.11 -1.50 -9.92
N VAL A 141 -0.39 -1.05 -11.15
CA VAL A 141 0.39 -1.41 -12.32
C VAL A 141 1.49 -0.40 -12.52
N ILE A 142 2.73 -0.88 -12.63
CA ILE A 142 3.90 -0.09 -12.99
C ILE A 142 4.44 -0.55 -14.34
N VAL A 143 5.05 0.37 -15.09
CA VAL A 143 5.55 0.13 -16.46
C VAL A 143 6.94 0.70 -16.61
N ASN A 144 7.84 -0.08 -17.22
CA ASN A 144 9.18 0.37 -17.55
C ASN A 144 9.15 1.58 -18.49
N LEU A 145 10.05 2.56 -18.26
CA LEU A 145 10.09 3.81 -19.02
C LEU A 145 10.37 3.60 -20.51
N ALA A 146 11.29 2.70 -20.86
CA ALA A 146 11.62 2.39 -22.25
C ALA A 146 10.51 1.58 -22.91
N SER A 147 9.98 0.57 -22.23
CA SER A 147 8.87 -0.26 -22.74
C SER A 147 7.62 0.55 -23.02
N MET A 148 7.31 1.55 -22.20
CA MET A 148 6.19 2.47 -22.43
C MET A 148 6.31 3.21 -23.78
N LYS A 149 7.52 3.46 -24.26
CA LYS A 149 7.77 4.09 -25.55
C LYS A 149 7.82 3.06 -26.69
N LEU A 150 8.57 1.99 -26.49
CA LEU A 150 8.86 1.00 -27.54
C LEU A 150 7.69 0.04 -27.81
N LYS A 151 6.90 -0.27 -26.77
CA LYS A 151 5.77 -1.23 -26.80
C LYS A 151 4.44 -0.56 -26.46
N LYS A 152 4.30 0.74 -26.76
CA LYS A 152 3.17 1.57 -26.33
C LYS A 152 1.82 0.92 -26.62
N GLN A 153 1.60 0.40 -27.83
CA GLN A 153 0.31 -0.17 -28.24
C GLN A 153 -0.04 -1.42 -27.43
N GLN A 154 0.95 -2.33 -27.22
CA GLN A 154 0.72 -3.55 -26.45
C GLN A 154 0.45 -3.25 -24.97
N ILE A 155 1.21 -2.33 -24.38
CA ILE A 155 1.02 -1.90 -22.98
C ILE A 155 -0.33 -1.23 -22.79
N GLN A 156 -0.72 -0.36 -23.72
CA GLN A 156 -2.01 0.32 -23.67
C GLN A 156 -3.17 -0.67 -23.78
N ALA A 157 -3.12 -1.58 -24.77
CA ALA A 157 -4.13 -2.61 -24.95
C ALA A 157 -4.28 -3.51 -23.70
N LEU A 158 -3.17 -3.93 -23.08
CA LEU A 158 -3.21 -4.72 -21.85
C LEU A 158 -3.78 -3.91 -20.69
N THR A 159 -3.42 -2.63 -20.56
CA THR A 159 -3.95 -1.75 -19.51
C THR A 159 -5.46 -1.55 -19.66
N GLU A 160 -5.96 -1.37 -20.89
CA GLU A 160 -7.39 -1.26 -21.19
C GLU A 160 -8.14 -2.55 -20.83
N GLN A 161 -7.61 -3.72 -21.21
CA GLN A 161 -8.18 -5.01 -20.82
C GLN A 161 -8.25 -5.20 -19.31
N LEU A 162 -7.23 -4.78 -18.58
CA LEU A 162 -7.23 -4.81 -17.11
C LEU A 162 -8.31 -3.89 -16.54
N GLN A 163 -8.48 -2.69 -17.10
CA GLN A 163 -9.52 -1.74 -16.67
C GLN A 163 -10.94 -2.29 -16.94
N GLU A 164 -11.16 -2.89 -18.09
CA GLU A 164 -12.45 -3.53 -18.43
C GLU A 164 -12.75 -4.69 -17.47
N GLY A 165 -11.77 -5.54 -17.19
CA GLY A 165 -11.91 -6.63 -16.23
C GLY A 165 -12.26 -6.14 -14.82
N LEU A 166 -11.67 -5.02 -14.38
CA LEU A 166 -11.98 -4.40 -13.09
C LEU A 166 -13.42 -3.87 -13.05
N ARG A 167 -13.86 -3.17 -14.09
CA ARG A 167 -15.25 -2.66 -14.20
C ARG A 167 -16.27 -3.79 -14.14
N ALA A 168 -16.06 -4.85 -14.94
CA ALA A 168 -16.94 -6.02 -14.95
C ALA A 168 -17.04 -6.68 -13.56
N LYS A 169 -15.91 -6.78 -12.83
CA LYS A 169 -15.88 -7.32 -11.48
C LYS A 169 -16.64 -6.45 -10.48
N ASP A 170 -16.53 -5.13 -10.58
CA ASP A 170 -17.23 -4.19 -9.70
C ASP A 170 -18.74 -4.19 -9.96
N GLU A 171 -19.15 -4.31 -11.21
CA GLU A 171 -20.56 -4.46 -11.59
C GLU A 171 -21.16 -5.77 -11.07
N ALA A 172 -20.44 -6.90 -11.20
CA ALA A 172 -20.85 -8.17 -10.67
C ALA A 172 -21.05 -8.11 -9.15
N LYS A 173 -20.12 -7.54 -8.41
CA LYS A 173 -20.24 -7.35 -6.95
C LYS A 173 -21.45 -6.50 -6.56
N LYS A 174 -21.72 -5.40 -7.30
CA LYS A 174 -22.89 -4.55 -7.06
C LYS A 174 -24.21 -5.29 -7.29
N GLN A 175 -24.26 -6.17 -8.30
CA GLN A 175 -25.44 -6.99 -8.58
C GLN A 175 -25.65 -8.07 -7.50
N GLU A 176 -24.57 -8.70 -7.01
CA GLU A 176 -24.64 -9.66 -5.91
C GLU A 176 -25.13 -9.02 -4.62
N ALA A 177 -24.60 -7.82 -4.28
CA ALA A 177 -25.03 -7.07 -3.10
C ALA A 177 -26.52 -6.71 -3.15
N LYS A 178 -27.02 -6.21 -4.30
CA LYS A 178 -28.45 -5.92 -4.49
C LYS A 178 -29.35 -7.15 -4.37
N LYS A 179 -28.87 -8.31 -4.87
CA LYS A 179 -29.62 -9.59 -4.73
C LYS A 179 -29.65 -10.10 -3.30
N ALA A 180 -28.61 -9.81 -2.50
CA ALA A 180 -28.56 -10.20 -1.09
C ALA A 180 -29.53 -9.33 -0.25
N GLU A 181 -29.56 -8.03 -0.47
CA GLU A 181 -30.51 -7.11 0.19
C GLU A 181 -31.97 -7.48 -0.12
N SER A 182 -32.29 -7.76 -1.37
CA SER A 182 -33.66 -8.14 -1.78
C SER A 182 -34.14 -9.49 -1.24
N LYS A 183 -33.25 -10.32 -0.65
CA LYS A 183 -33.60 -11.60 0.01
C LYS A 183 -33.79 -11.46 1.52
N GLN A 184 -33.33 -10.37 2.14
CA GLN A 184 -33.54 -10.11 3.58
C GLN A 184 -34.85 -9.39 3.86
N ASP A 185 -35.46 -8.76 2.84
CA ASP A 185 -36.76 -8.08 2.94
C ASP A 185 -37.97 -8.99 2.63
N LYS A 186 -37.79 -10.30 2.54
CA LYS A 186 -38.85 -11.31 2.37
C LYS A 186 -38.86 -12.31 3.54
#